data_da6d3fec67fd03525eb5f91157a1c5b1
#
_entry.id   da6d3fec67fd03525eb5f91157a1c5b1
#
_cell.length_a   1.000
_cell.length_b   1.000
_cell.length_c   1.000
_cell.angle_alpha   90.00
_cell.angle_beta   90.00
_cell.angle_gamma   90.00
#
_symmetry.space_group_name_H-M   'P 1'
#
loop_
_entity.id
_entity.type
_entity.pdbx_description
1 polymer ?
#
loop_
_entity_poly.entity_id
_entity_poly.type
_entity_poly.pdbx_seq_one_letter_code
_entity_poly.pdbx_strand_id
1 'polypeptide(L)'
;MKNHFRRDIIICANAITLLAVCIILLIPACAPKTDEPFDAEETLTRLLAEVKYAADLEDTGDYAEYAFAGMPEGVEIKMYSCGGGHADAVIMCKANESSEFPGIRSALKDYIASRLHDAERYDPREVSKYDNAIWCERELYVIVCITRDKETAEAILSGS
;
A
#
# COMPACT_ATOMS: atom_id res chain seq x y z
N MET A 1 -29.99 28.95 -55.42
CA MET A 1 -30.37 28.68 -54.01
C MET A 1 -30.07 27.24 -53.57
N LYS A 2 -30.08 26.22 -54.40
CA LYS A 2 -29.83 24.80 -53.99
C LYS A 2 -28.38 24.45 -53.59
N ASN A 3 -27.38 25.20 -54.11
CA ASN A 3 -25.97 24.85 -53.87
C ASN A 3 -25.38 25.32 -52.52
N HIS A 4 -25.93 26.39 -51.93
CA HIS A 4 -25.52 26.88 -50.64
C HIS A 4 -25.96 25.90 -49.50
N PHE A 5 -27.18 25.43 -49.57
CA PHE A 5 -27.74 24.52 -48.56
C PHE A 5 -26.97 23.18 -48.47
N ARG A 6 -26.47 22.64 -49.58
CA ARG A 6 -25.64 21.44 -49.59
C ARG A 6 -24.26 21.64 -48.98
N ARG A 7 -23.64 22.80 -49.20
CA ARG A 7 -22.33 23.14 -48.64
C ARG A 7 -22.41 23.25 -47.14
N ASP A 8 -23.44 23.87 -46.59
CA ASP A 8 -23.63 24.08 -45.17
C ASP A 8 -23.86 22.72 -44.43
N ILE A 9 -24.59 21.80 -45.02
CA ILE A 9 -24.79 20.46 -44.47
C ILE A 9 -23.47 19.67 -44.43
N ILE A 10 -22.62 19.76 -45.46
CA ILE A 10 -21.32 19.05 -45.49
C ILE A 10 -20.36 19.63 -44.47
N ILE A 11 -20.35 20.95 -44.26
CA ILE A 11 -19.50 21.60 -43.27
C ILE A 11 -19.94 21.21 -41.86
N CYS A 12 -21.25 21.20 -41.58
CA CYS A 12 -21.77 20.76 -40.28
C CYS A 12 -21.47 19.28 -39.99
N ALA A 13 -21.61 18.37 -41.00
CA ALA A 13 -21.30 16.97 -40.85
C ALA A 13 -19.81 16.73 -40.54
N ASN A 14 -18.89 17.45 -41.20
CA ASN A 14 -17.46 17.35 -40.95
C ASN A 14 -17.07 17.94 -39.56
N ALA A 15 -17.73 18.99 -39.10
CA ALA A 15 -17.49 19.58 -37.80
C ALA A 15 -17.95 18.63 -36.67
N ILE A 16 -19.07 17.96 -36.82
CA ILE A 16 -19.57 16.97 -35.84
C ILE A 16 -18.68 15.74 -35.79
N THR A 17 -18.18 15.22 -36.94
CA THR A 17 -17.23 14.11 -36.95
C THR A 17 -15.88 14.47 -36.33
N LEU A 18 -15.38 15.69 -36.53
CA LEU A 18 -14.14 16.13 -35.94
C LEU A 18 -14.27 16.29 -34.42
N LEU A 19 -15.41 16.81 -33.93
CA LEU A 19 -15.71 16.94 -32.51
C LEU A 19 -15.82 15.56 -31.83
N ALA A 20 -16.45 14.58 -32.48
CA ALA A 20 -16.56 13.21 -31.97
C ALA A 20 -15.20 12.51 -31.84
N VAL A 21 -14.29 12.72 -32.81
CA VAL A 21 -12.92 12.17 -32.76
C VAL A 21 -12.11 12.83 -31.64
N CYS A 22 -12.25 14.14 -31.40
CA CYS A 22 -11.58 14.82 -30.31
C CYS A 22 -12.07 14.35 -28.93
N ILE A 23 -13.35 14.01 -28.77
CA ILE A 23 -13.90 13.53 -27.50
C ILE A 23 -13.36 12.12 -27.20
N ILE A 24 -13.16 11.27 -28.20
CA ILE A 24 -12.59 9.92 -28.02
C ILE A 24 -11.11 9.98 -27.57
N LEU A 25 -10.36 11.02 -27.99
CA LEU A 25 -8.96 11.20 -27.62
C LEU A 25 -8.78 11.82 -26.22
N LEU A 26 -9.85 12.36 -25.59
CA LEU A 26 -9.82 12.97 -24.26
C LEU A 26 -10.34 12.03 -23.15
N ILE A 27 -10.74 10.81 -23.49
CA ILE A 27 -11.00 9.81 -22.44
C ILE A 27 -9.62 9.40 -21.91
N PRO A 28 -9.22 9.78 -20.69
CA PRO A 28 -8.06 9.16 -20.09
C PRO A 28 -8.36 7.66 -20.11
N ALA A 29 -7.52 6.90 -20.78
CA ALA A 29 -7.56 5.45 -20.69
C ALA A 29 -7.39 5.14 -19.19
N CYS A 30 -8.51 4.90 -18.48
CA CYS A 30 -8.49 4.08 -17.30
C CYS A 30 -7.95 2.74 -17.81
N ALA A 31 -6.64 2.56 -17.76
CA ALA A 31 -6.06 1.26 -17.91
C ALA A 31 -6.82 0.37 -16.91
N PRO A 32 -7.39 -0.76 -17.35
CA PRO A 32 -7.93 -1.71 -16.39
C PRO A 32 -6.79 -2.00 -15.43
N LYS A 33 -7.05 -1.88 -14.11
CA LYS A 33 -6.15 -2.46 -13.12
C LYS A 33 -5.94 -3.88 -13.59
N THR A 34 -4.71 -4.20 -13.98
CA THR A 34 -4.33 -5.56 -14.33
C THR A 34 -4.69 -6.39 -13.10
N ASP A 35 -5.56 -7.39 -13.28
CA ASP A 35 -5.84 -8.42 -12.27
C ASP A 35 -4.59 -9.35 -12.19
N GLU A 36 -3.42 -8.77 -12.03
CA GLU A 36 -2.25 -9.56 -11.69
C GLU A 36 -2.39 -10.02 -10.23
N PRO A 37 -2.13 -11.30 -9.98
CA PRO A 37 -2.12 -11.84 -8.62
C PRO A 37 -1.20 -10.97 -7.75
N PHE A 38 -1.60 -10.74 -6.52
CA PHE A 38 -0.78 -9.97 -5.59
C PHE A 38 0.51 -10.72 -5.26
N ASP A 39 1.66 -10.18 -5.65
CA ASP A 39 2.96 -10.72 -5.28
C ASP A 39 3.43 -10.06 -3.96
N ALA A 40 3.25 -10.78 -2.87
CA ALA A 40 3.62 -10.31 -1.54
C ALA A 40 5.14 -10.19 -1.36
N GLU A 41 5.92 -11.09 -1.98
CA GLU A 41 7.39 -11.07 -1.89
C GLU A 41 7.99 -9.92 -2.70
N GLU A 42 7.45 -9.65 -3.89
CA GLU A 42 7.82 -8.46 -4.66
C GLU A 42 7.45 -7.19 -3.90
N THR A 43 6.23 -7.12 -3.34
CA THR A 43 5.78 -5.99 -2.53
C THR A 43 6.70 -5.75 -1.34
N LEU A 44 7.08 -6.81 -0.61
CA LEU A 44 8.03 -6.73 0.50
C LEU A 44 9.39 -6.23 0.03
N THR A 45 9.91 -6.78 -1.07
CA THR A 45 11.20 -6.36 -1.65
C THR A 45 11.19 -4.88 -2.02
N ARG A 46 10.11 -4.38 -2.64
CA ARG A 46 9.94 -2.97 -2.97
C ARG A 46 9.84 -2.10 -1.72
N LEU A 47 9.09 -2.50 -0.70
CA LEU A 47 9.02 -1.78 0.57
C LEU A 47 10.41 -1.62 1.20
N LEU A 48 11.21 -2.69 1.22
CA LEU A 48 12.56 -2.65 1.80
C LEU A 48 13.54 -1.80 0.98
N ALA A 49 13.39 -1.73 -0.35
CA ALA A 49 14.33 -1.08 -1.25
C ALA A 49 13.99 0.38 -1.58
N GLU A 50 12.70 0.72 -1.70
CA GLU A 50 12.26 2.01 -2.24
C GLU A 50 11.82 3.00 -1.14
N VAL A 51 11.28 2.50 0.00
CA VAL A 51 10.82 3.35 1.12
C VAL A 51 12.02 3.85 1.92
N LYS A 52 11.95 5.13 2.33
CA LYS A 52 13.02 5.73 3.15
C LYS A 52 12.78 5.49 4.63
N TYR A 53 13.73 4.83 5.26
CA TYR A 53 13.77 4.57 6.69
C TYR A 53 14.86 5.40 7.37
N ALA A 54 14.80 5.53 8.70
CA ALA A 54 15.80 6.26 9.47
C ALA A 54 17.18 5.56 9.47
N ALA A 55 17.19 4.23 9.35
CA ALA A 55 18.37 3.38 9.18
C ALA A 55 17.98 2.13 8.39
N ASP A 56 18.95 1.30 8.04
CA ASP A 56 18.69 0.04 7.35
C ASP A 56 17.80 -0.86 8.19
N LEU A 57 16.82 -1.49 7.54
CA LEU A 57 15.98 -2.49 8.17
C LEU A 57 16.68 -3.85 8.16
N GLU A 58 16.73 -4.48 9.31
CA GLU A 58 17.29 -5.82 9.49
C GLU A 58 16.17 -6.83 9.74
N ASP A 59 16.31 -8.05 9.20
CA ASP A 59 15.41 -9.15 9.50
C ASP A 59 15.52 -9.49 10.99
N THR A 60 14.39 -9.52 11.67
CA THR A 60 14.35 -9.80 13.11
C THR A 60 14.43 -11.28 13.44
N GLY A 61 14.38 -12.17 12.42
CA GLY A 61 14.45 -13.61 12.59
C GLY A 61 13.40 -14.14 13.55
N ASP A 62 13.81 -15.03 14.44
CA ASP A 62 12.93 -15.70 15.41
C ASP A 62 12.22 -14.74 16.39
N TYR A 63 12.70 -13.50 16.53
CA TYR A 63 12.03 -12.51 17.39
C TYR A 63 10.59 -12.24 16.93
N ALA A 64 10.33 -12.27 15.63
CA ALA A 64 8.99 -12.05 15.09
C ALA A 64 7.96 -13.04 15.66
N GLU A 65 8.34 -14.28 15.90
CA GLU A 65 7.44 -15.32 16.46
C GLU A 65 6.97 -14.99 17.88
N TYR A 66 7.77 -14.27 18.66
CA TYR A 66 7.49 -13.94 20.06
C TYR A 66 6.97 -12.51 20.25
N ALA A 67 7.10 -11.67 19.23
CA ALA A 67 6.74 -10.24 19.32
C ALA A 67 5.24 -10.01 19.42
N PHE A 68 4.42 -10.91 18.88
CA PHE A 68 2.99 -10.70 18.67
C PHE A 68 2.14 -11.61 19.54
N ALA A 69 1.83 -11.18 20.78
CA ALA A 69 0.95 -11.92 21.67
C ALA A 69 -0.45 -12.10 21.04
N GLY A 70 -0.97 -13.31 21.07
CA GLY A 70 -2.31 -13.61 20.54
C GLY A 70 -2.38 -13.75 19.01
N MET A 71 -1.24 -13.85 18.33
CA MET A 71 -1.21 -14.20 16.91
C MET A 71 -1.84 -15.58 16.68
N PRO A 72 -2.71 -15.77 15.68
CA PRO A 72 -3.26 -17.08 15.35
C PRO A 72 -2.16 -18.10 15.04
N GLU A 73 -2.38 -19.37 15.41
CA GLU A 73 -1.43 -20.44 15.21
C GLU A 73 -1.19 -20.71 13.71
N GLY A 74 0.06 -20.90 13.32
CA GLY A 74 0.45 -21.22 11.95
C GLY A 74 0.54 -20.01 10.99
N VAL A 75 0.31 -18.78 11.47
CA VAL A 75 0.56 -17.58 10.68
C VAL A 75 2.07 -17.43 10.46
N GLU A 76 2.49 -17.33 9.20
CA GLU A 76 3.89 -17.04 8.86
C GLU A 76 4.15 -15.53 9.03
N ILE A 77 5.21 -15.15 9.74
CA ILE A 77 5.55 -13.76 10.02
C ILE A 77 6.94 -13.44 9.50
N LYS A 78 7.04 -12.36 8.73
CA LYS A 78 8.32 -11.71 8.39
C LYS A 78 8.30 -10.30 8.96
N MET A 79 9.31 -9.96 9.73
CA MET A 79 9.45 -8.63 10.31
C MET A 79 10.85 -8.10 10.08
N TYR A 80 10.91 -6.89 9.57
CA TYR A 80 12.13 -6.11 9.38
C TYR A 80 12.02 -4.83 10.19
N SER A 81 13.03 -4.49 10.95
CA SER A 81 13.00 -3.29 11.79
C SER A 81 14.37 -2.63 11.89
N CYS A 82 14.36 -1.31 12.12
CA CYS A 82 15.57 -0.58 12.48
C CYS A 82 15.99 -0.92 13.93
N GLY A 83 17.29 -0.98 14.14
CA GLY A 83 17.87 -0.92 15.48
C GLY A 83 17.85 0.50 16.07
N GLY A 84 18.44 0.65 17.28
CA GLY A 84 18.75 1.98 17.84
C GLY A 84 17.55 2.81 18.33
N GLY A 85 16.38 2.19 18.52
CA GLY A 85 15.19 2.88 19.04
C GLY A 85 14.33 3.57 17.99
N HIS A 86 14.63 3.41 16.71
CA HIS A 86 13.78 3.88 15.62
C HIS A 86 12.52 3.00 15.49
N ALA A 87 11.40 3.64 15.15
CA ALA A 87 10.12 2.96 14.98
C ALA A 87 9.94 2.27 13.62
N ASP A 88 10.82 2.56 12.65
CA ASP A 88 10.68 2.08 11.28
C ASP A 88 10.67 0.56 11.25
N ALA A 89 9.65 -0.01 10.61
CA ALA A 89 9.48 -1.44 10.46
C ALA A 89 8.57 -1.79 9.29
N VAL A 90 8.78 -2.98 8.75
CA VAL A 90 7.85 -3.66 7.84
C VAL A 90 7.51 -5.01 8.45
N ILE A 91 6.23 -5.29 8.59
CA ILE A 91 5.71 -6.54 9.14
C ILE A 91 4.77 -7.14 8.10
N MET A 92 5.05 -8.36 7.68
CA MET A 92 4.21 -9.12 6.75
C MET A 92 3.76 -10.41 7.43
N CYS A 93 2.45 -10.57 7.55
CA CYS A 93 1.82 -11.78 8.09
C CYS A 93 1.07 -12.49 6.96
N LYS A 94 1.31 -13.78 6.78
CA LYS A 94 0.56 -14.64 5.86
C LYS A 94 -0.36 -15.55 6.65
N ALA A 95 -1.65 -15.34 6.51
CA ALA A 95 -2.70 -16.15 7.10
C ALA A 95 -2.86 -17.50 6.37
N ASN A 96 -3.34 -18.52 7.04
CA ASN A 96 -3.78 -19.75 6.39
C ASN A 96 -5.13 -19.56 5.69
N GLU A 97 -6.01 -18.73 6.29
CA GLU A 97 -7.30 -18.36 5.74
C GLU A 97 -7.70 -16.92 6.17
N SER A 98 -8.56 -16.27 5.39
CA SER A 98 -8.97 -14.88 5.64
C SER A 98 -9.76 -14.69 6.94
N SER A 99 -10.33 -15.74 7.50
CA SER A 99 -11.01 -15.72 8.81
C SER A 99 -10.06 -15.41 9.97
N GLU A 100 -8.74 -15.56 9.79
CA GLU A 100 -7.72 -15.23 10.79
C GLU A 100 -7.37 -13.73 10.84
N PHE A 101 -7.74 -12.93 9.83
CA PHE A 101 -7.42 -11.49 9.76
C PHE A 101 -7.80 -10.70 11.00
N PRO A 102 -8.97 -10.89 11.64
CA PRO A 102 -9.29 -10.16 12.87
C PRO A 102 -8.29 -10.45 14.00
N GLY A 103 -7.84 -11.71 14.13
CA GLY A 103 -6.83 -12.10 15.11
C GLY A 103 -5.46 -11.49 14.82
N ILE A 104 -5.01 -11.57 13.56
CA ILE A 104 -3.75 -10.96 13.11
C ILE A 104 -3.77 -9.45 13.36
N ARG A 105 -4.86 -8.77 12.97
CA ARG A 105 -5.00 -7.31 13.22
C ARG A 105 -4.95 -6.97 14.70
N SER A 106 -5.58 -7.78 15.56
CA SER A 106 -5.55 -7.54 17.01
C SER A 106 -4.13 -7.64 17.53
N ALA A 107 -3.42 -8.73 17.23
CA ALA A 107 -2.05 -8.94 17.68
C ALA A 107 -1.09 -7.83 17.21
N LEU A 108 -1.21 -7.41 15.94
CA LEU A 108 -0.40 -6.32 15.38
C LEU A 108 -0.72 -4.96 16.03
N LYS A 109 -2.01 -4.66 16.28
CA LYS A 109 -2.42 -3.42 16.96
C LYS A 109 -1.92 -3.38 18.39
N ASP A 110 -1.99 -4.47 19.12
CA ASP A 110 -1.51 -4.55 20.50
C ASP A 110 0.01 -4.36 20.55
N TYR A 111 0.74 -4.94 19.61
CA TYR A 111 2.18 -4.71 19.44
C TYR A 111 2.48 -3.24 19.17
N ILE A 112 1.81 -2.63 18.19
CA ILE A 112 2.01 -1.23 17.82
C ILE A 112 1.67 -0.31 19.01
N ALA A 113 0.57 -0.56 19.72
CA ALA A 113 0.17 0.21 20.90
C ALA A 113 1.21 0.13 22.03
N SER A 114 1.80 -1.05 22.26
CA SER A 114 2.90 -1.21 23.23
C SER A 114 4.13 -0.41 22.83
N ARG A 115 4.52 -0.47 21.51
CA ARG A 115 5.65 0.31 20.99
C ARG A 115 5.41 1.81 21.02
N LEU A 116 4.20 2.25 20.71
CA LEU A 116 3.77 3.64 20.82
C LEU A 116 3.92 4.15 22.27
N HIS A 117 3.44 3.38 23.24
CA HIS A 117 3.57 3.74 24.66
C HIS A 117 5.03 3.87 25.10
N ASP A 118 5.91 2.98 24.62
CA ASP A 118 7.35 3.10 24.86
C ASP A 118 7.92 4.37 24.20
N ALA A 119 7.52 4.66 22.96
CA ALA A 119 7.97 5.84 22.22
C ALA A 119 7.54 7.14 22.91
N GLU A 120 6.31 7.23 23.43
CA GLU A 120 5.83 8.40 24.19
C GLU A 120 6.74 8.74 25.37
N ARG A 121 7.35 7.73 25.98
CA ARG A 121 8.21 7.88 27.18
C ARG A 121 9.68 8.13 26.86
N TYR A 122 10.20 7.46 25.80
CA TYR A 122 11.64 7.40 25.57
C TYR A 122 12.10 8.14 24.31
N ASP A 123 11.27 8.21 23.26
CA ASP A 123 11.53 8.99 22.04
C ASP A 123 10.24 9.51 21.40
N PRO A 124 9.68 10.63 21.90
CA PRO A 124 8.43 11.19 21.36
C PRO A 124 8.47 11.57 19.87
N ARG A 125 9.66 11.63 19.25
CA ARG A 125 9.80 11.90 17.82
C ARG A 125 9.32 10.73 16.96
N GLU A 126 9.29 9.53 17.50
CA GLU A 126 8.88 8.30 16.81
C GLU A 126 7.37 8.04 16.90
N VAL A 127 6.65 8.68 17.85
CA VAL A 127 5.20 8.52 18.08
C VAL A 127 4.40 8.64 16.77
N SER A 128 4.68 9.67 15.97
CA SER A 128 3.94 9.92 14.75
C SER A 128 4.04 8.81 13.71
N LYS A 129 5.06 7.97 13.74
CA LYS A 129 5.21 6.82 12.83
C LYS A 129 4.23 5.71 13.21
N TYR A 130 4.11 5.41 14.51
CA TYR A 130 3.17 4.40 15.01
C TYR A 130 1.72 4.83 14.78
N ASP A 131 1.37 6.09 15.08
CA ASP A 131 0.03 6.65 14.87
C ASP A 131 -0.39 6.61 13.39
N ASN A 132 0.59 6.66 12.50
CA ASN A 132 0.37 6.70 11.06
C ASN A 132 0.84 5.43 10.35
N ALA A 133 0.91 4.30 11.04
CA ALA A 133 1.25 3.02 10.43
C ALA A 133 0.31 2.71 9.24
N ILE A 134 0.89 2.25 8.14
CA ILE A 134 0.17 1.98 6.88
C ILE A 134 -0.17 0.50 6.85
N TRP A 135 -1.44 0.18 6.58
CA TRP A 135 -1.98 -1.17 6.59
C TRP A 135 -2.43 -1.58 5.20
N CYS A 136 -2.12 -2.80 4.81
CA CYS A 136 -2.62 -3.44 3.61
C CYS A 136 -3.10 -4.84 3.93
N GLU A 137 -4.32 -5.17 3.50
CA GLU A 137 -4.86 -6.54 3.54
C GLU A 137 -5.19 -6.95 2.13
N ARG A 138 -4.53 -8.00 1.66
CA ARG A 138 -4.70 -8.44 0.28
C ARG A 138 -4.48 -9.94 0.18
N GLU A 139 -5.41 -10.66 -0.45
CA GLU A 139 -5.43 -12.13 -0.51
C GLU A 139 -5.32 -12.76 0.89
N LEU A 140 -4.23 -13.43 1.21
CA LEU A 140 -3.96 -14.01 2.52
C LEU A 140 -2.93 -13.23 3.34
N TYR A 141 -2.59 -12.00 2.93
CA TYR A 141 -1.55 -11.21 3.58
C TYR A 141 -2.11 -10.02 4.33
N VAL A 142 -1.54 -9.78 5.50
CA VAL A 142 -1.67 -8.53 6.26
C VAL A 142 -0.28 -7.92 6.35
N ILE A 143 -0.10 -6.72 5.79
CA ILE A 143 1.17 -6.01 5.76
C ILE A 143 1.03 -4.69 6.51
N VAL A 144 1.98 -4.40 7.38
CA VAL A 144 2.09 -3.12 8.08
C VAL A 144 3.44 -2.50 7.78
N CYS A 145 3.44 -1.24 7.35
CA CYS A 145 4.64 -0.44 7.18
C CYS A 145 4.62 0.76 8.14
N ILE A 146 5.65 0.88 8.94
CA ILE A 146 5.84 1.96 9.92
C ILE A 146 7.01 2.81 9.43
N THR A 147 6.72 4.02 8.95
CA THR A 147 7.71 4.92 8.34
C THR A 147 7.21 6.36 8.33
N ARG A 148 8.12 7.32 8.06
CA ARG A 148 7.75 8.70 7.70
C ARG A 148 7.46 8.87 6.22
N ASP A 149 8.03 8.01 5.37
CA ASP A 149 7.83 8.03 3.92
C ASP A 149 6.53 7.32 3.52
N LYS A 150 5.40 7.90 3.96
CA LYS A 150 4.07 7.34 3.74
C LYS A 150 3.70 7.27 2.28
N GLU A 151 4.04 8.29 1.51
CA GLU A 151 3.67 8.41 0.10
C GLU A 151 4.22 7.23 -0.71
N THR A 152 5.50 6.91 -0.55
CA THR A 152 6.13 5.79 -1.23
C THR A 152 5.54 4.46 -0.76
N ALA A 153 5.36 4.28 0.56
CA ALA A 153 4.81 3.05 1.10
C ALA A 153 3.35 2.80 0.67
N GLU A 154 2.50 3.83 0.68
CA GLU A 154 1.11 3.76 0.21
C GLU A 154 1.04 3.43 -1.29
N ALA A 155 1.90 4.03 -2.12
CA ALA A 155 1.97 3.75 -3.55
C ALA A 155 2.31 2.26 -3.80
N ILE A 156 3.33 1.73 -3.12
CA ILE A 156 3.72 0.32 -3.26
C ILE A 156 2.59 -0.61 -2.81
N LEU A 157 2.00 -0.35 -1.63
CA LEU A 157 0.95 -1.20 -1.07
C LEU A 157 -0.36 -1.15 -1.85
N SER A 158 -0.65 -0.03 -2.54
CA SER A 158 -1.82 0.09 -3.43
C SER A 158 -1.60 -0.55 -4.80
N GLY A 159 -0.37 -0.90 -5.15
CA GLY A 159 -0.02 -1.46 -6.46
C GLY A 159 0.03 -0.38 -7.56
N SER A 160 0.48 0.81 -7.20
CA SER A 160 0.60 1.97 -8.10
C SER A 160 2.02 2.11 -8.61
#